data_394c66e2d17eb97de2b4eea25811eae6
#
_entry.id   394c66e2d17eb97de2b4eea25811eae6
#
_cell.length_a   1.000
_cell.length_b   1.000
_cell.length_c   1.000
_cell.angle_alpha   90.00
_cell.angle_beta   90.00
_cell.angle_gamma   90.00
#
_symmetry.space_group_name_H-M   'P 1'
#
loop_
_entity.id
_entity.type
_entity.pdbx_description
1 polymer ?
#
loop_
_entity_poly.entity_id
_entity_poly.type
_entity_poly.pdbx_seq_one_letter_code
_entity_poly.pdbx_strand_id
1 'polypeptide(L)'
;ALALILPRLLTAPFWLIAMRRLHPWTLDLSQGRAPLRPFLSFGWAVLGVELVKALRLQADKLIVGTLMGAEALGLYFMAFNAGLSLANSFSVAFSTVLFPHLCASHDKAAALRQSILLAMGLITPAVVAQALLAPYYVPVLFGAGWSGIDDIVSILCLVAIPTTLWSATAGWLRATGRANREFWVTAAMTAALMLNTAALAPFGLVAVATGYAITATVLMVGASLPALSQAFGPQLAKA
;
A
#
# COMPACT_ATOMS: atom_id res chain seq x y z
N ALA A 1 -15.42 13.16 -14.63
CA ALA A 1 -15.04 13.94 -13.44
C ALA A 1 -16.28 14.46 -12.70
N LEU A 2 -17.21 15.19 -13.35
CA LEU A 2 -18.44 15.74 -12.71
C LEU A 2 -19.33 14.68 -12.07
N ALA A 3 -19.53 13.53 -12.72
CA ALA A 3 -20.35 12.42 -12.20
C ALA A 3 -19.81 11.80 -10.89
N LEU A 4 -18.52 11.98 -10.57
CA LEU A 4 -17.91 11.50 -9.32
C LEU A 4 -17.88 12.57 -8.22
N ILE A 5 -17.88 13.83 -8.59
CA ILE A 5 -17.80 14.96 -7.65
C ILE A 5 -19.18 15.33 -7.12
N LEU A 6 -20.20 15.32 -7.99
CA LEU A 6 -21.56 15.72 -7.64
C LEU A 6 -22.18 14.90 -6.49
N PRO A 7 -22.11 13.55 -6.49
CA PRO A 7 -22.62 12.76 -5.37
C PRO A 7 -21.88 13.05 -4.06
N ARG A 8 -20.56 13.30 -4.10
CA ARG A 8 -19.77 13.63 -2.90
C ARG A 8 -20.13 14.98 -2.32
N LEU A 9 -20.36 15.98 -3.17
CA LEU A 9 -20.84 17.30 -2.73
C LEU A 9 -22.24 17.25 -2.12
N LEU A 10 -23.12 16.42 -2.66
CA LEU A 10 -24.49 16.24 -2.14
C LEU A 10 -24.51 15.45 -0.82
N THR A 11 -23.61 14.51 -0.62
CA THR A 11 -23.53 13.73 0.62
C THR A 11 -22.76 14.44 1.75
N ALA A 12 -21.89 15.41 1.43
CA ALA A 12 -21.10 16.13 2.44
C ALA A 12 -21.97 16.82 3.52
N PRO A 13 -23.04 17.61 3.20
CA PRO A 13 -23.89 18.21 4.22
C PRO A 13 -24.63 17.18 5.07
N PHE A 14 -25.04 16.05 4.48
CA PHE A 14 -25.65 14.95 5.24
C PHE A 14 -24.69 14.39 6.29
N TRP A 15 -23.43 14.13 5.91
CA TRP A 15 -22.40 13.67 6.84
C TRP A 15 -22.09 14.69 7.93
N LEU A 16 -22.02 15.98 7.60
CA LEU A 16 -21.81 17.05 8.59
C LEU A 16 -22.96 17.10 9.62
N ILE A 17 -24.21 16.97 9.17
CA ILE A 17 -25.39 16.95 10.06
C ILE A 17 -25.37 15.69 10.94
N ALA A 18 -25.07 14.52 10.35
CA ALA A 18 -24.97 13.26 11.08
C ALA A 18 -23.86 13.31 12.15
N MET A 19 -22.67 13.78 11.78
CA MET A 19 -21.56 13.96 12.73
C MET A 19 -21.92 14.92 13.87
N ARG A 20 -22.60 16.05 13.57
CA ARG A 20 -23.00 17.02 14.56
C ARG A 20 -24.06 16.48 15.53
N ARG A 21 -24.90 15.55 15.07
CA ARG A 21 -25.90 14.88 15.92
C ARG A 21 -25.29 13.80 16.82
N LEU A 22 -24.30 13.07 16.30
CA LEU A 22 -23.62 11.98 17.03
C LEU A 22 -22.58 12.50 18.02
N HIS A 23 -21.87 13.55 17.66
CA HIS A 23 -20.87 14.23 18.48
C HIS A 23 -21.14 15.73 18.47
N PRO A 24 -21.96 16.26 19.39
CA PRO A 24 -22.22 17.70 19.46
C PRO A 24 -20.92 18.42 19.80
N TRP A 25 -20.38 19.12 18.82
CA TRP A 25 -19.22 19.99 18.98
C TRP A 25 -19.65 21.46 18.79
N THR A 26 -19.14 22.31 19.61
CA THR A 26 -19.32 23.77 19.49
C THR A 26 -17.99 24.38 19.10
N LEU A 27 -18.04 25.32 18.15
CA LEU A 27 -16.87 26.08 17.77
C LEU A 27 -16.59 27.09 18.90
N ASP A 28 -15.64 26.80 19.74
CA ASP A 28 -15.20 27.72 20.79
C ASP A 28 -14.03 28.56 20.28
N LEU A 29 -14.32 29.77 19.85
CA LEU A 29 -13.34 30.71 19.35
C LEU A 29 -12.54 31.39 20.47
N SER A 30 -12.91 31.20 21.74
CA SER A 30 -12.26 31.82 22.89
C SER A 30 -10.96 31.10 23.31
N GLN A 31 -10.77 29.86 22.92
CA GLN A 31 -9.62 29.03 23.32
C GLN A 31 -8.31 29.32 22.56
N GLY A 32 -8.24 30.38 21.81
CA GLY A 32 -7.04 30.76 21.05
C GLY A 32 -6.79 29.84 19.84
N ARG A 33 -5.80 30.19 19.02
CA ARG A 33 -5.42 29.41 17.83
C ARG A 33 -4.59 28.21 18.25
N ALA A 34 -5.10 27.00 17.98
CA ALA A 34 -4.30 25.79 18.13
C ALA A 34 -3.01 25.86 17.28
N PRO A 35 -1.88 25.34 17.77
CA PRO A 35 -0.64 25.35 17.00
C PRO A 35 -0.80 24.50 15.73
N LEU A 36 -0.82 25.12 14.57
CA LEU A 36 -1.00 24.45 13.27
C LEU A 36 0.23 23.65 12.83
N ARG A 37 1.41 24.01 13.34
CA ARG A 37 2.69 23.42 12.92
C ARG A 37 2.75 21.89 13.04
N PRO A 38 2.29 21.23 14.13
CA PRO A 38 2.27 19.77 14.22
C PRO A 38 1.35 19.13 13.18
N PHE A 39 0.18 19.72 12.94
CA PHE A 39 -0.78 19.23 11.94
C PHE A 39 -0.22 19.35 10.52
N LEU A 40 0.38 20.48 10.19
CA LEU A 40 0.98 20.69 8.87
C LEU A 40 2.17 19.77 8.66
N SER A 41 3.05 19.61 9.64
CA SER A 41 4.21 18.71 9.55
C SER A 41 3.81 17.26 9.29
N PHE A 42 2.83 16.76 10.04
CA PHE A 42 2.29 15.41 9.84
C PHE A 42 1.54 15.29 8.50
N GLY A 43 0.68 16.25 8.21
CA GLY A 43 -0.13 16.26 6.98
C GLY A 43 0.71 16.29 5.72
N TRP A 44 1.77 17.10 5.67
CA TRP A 44 2.70 17.15 4.53
C TRP A 44 3.43 15.84 4.32
N ALA A 45 3.87 15.18 5.40
CA ALA A 45 4.53 13.89 5.29
C ALA A 45 3.59 12.82 4.71
N VAL A 46 2.37 12.73 5.21
CA VAL A 46 1.35 11.78 4.72
C VAL A 46 0.94 12.10 3.29
N LEU A 47 0.71 13.38 2.95
CA LEU A 47 0.41 13.80 1.58
C LEU A 47 1.56 13.42 0.63
N GLY A 48 2.81 13.65 1.04
CA GLY A 48 3.99 13.26 0.28
C GLY A 48 4.04 11.76 0.01
N VAL A 49 3.73 10.93 1.00
CA VAL A 49 3.64 9.46 0.82
C VAL A 49 2.60 9.10 -0.24
N GLU A 50 1.41 9.68 -0.17
CA GLU A 50 0.34 9.35 -1.13
C GLU A 50 0.66 9.88 -2.55
N LEU A 51 1.30 11.05 -2.67
CA LEU A 51 1.80 11.56 -3.96
C LEU A 51 2.88 10.66 -4.56
N VAL A 52 3.83 10.19 -3.76
CA VAL A 52 4.89 9.26 -4.22
C VAL A 52 4.30 7.94 -4.68
N LYS A 53 3.31 7.40 -3.96
CA LYS A 53 2.60 6.17 -4.38
C LYS A 53 1.83 6.38 -5.68
N ALA A 54 1.12 7.50 -5.82
CA ALA A 54 0.39 7.83 -7.05
C ALA A 54 1.34 8.01 -8.24
N LEU A 55 2.47 8.69 -8.03
CA LEU A 55 3.51 8.85 -9.05
C LEU A 55 4.04 7.49 -9.51
N ARG A 56 4.36 6.58 -8.58
CA ARG A 56 4.84 5.24 -8.90
C ARG A 56 3.87 4.50 -9.82
N LEU A 57 2.58 4.49 -9.49
CA LEU A 57 1.55 3.79 -10.27
C LEU A 57 1.44 4.29 -11.72
N GLN A 58 1.77 5.54 -11.98
CA GLN A 58 1.74 6.11 -13.33
C GLN A 58 3.09 6.02 -14.02
N ALA A 59 4.18 6.25 -13.29
CA ALA A 59 5.53 6.25 -13.84
C ALA A 59 5.95 4.86 -14.35
N ASP A 60 5.60 3.77 -13.65
CA ASP A 60 5.86 2.42 -14.14
C ASP A 60 5.26 2.19 -15.54
N LYS A 61 4.02 2.64 -15.73
CA LYS A 61 3.34 2.52 -17.04
C LYS A 61 4.03 3.36 -18.13
N LEU A 62 4.48 4.57 -17.78
CA LEU A 62 5.22 5.43 -18.71
C LEU A 62 6.55 4.80 -19.10
N ILE A 63 7.29 4.24 -18.15
CA ILE A 63 8.57 3.57 -18.40
C ILE A 63 8.37 2.39 -19.36
N VAL A 64 7.42 1.49 -19.04
CA VAL A 64 7.14 0.34 -19.90
C VAL A 64 6.65 0.78 -21.29
N GLY A 65 5.71 1.72 -21.34
CA GLY A 65 5.17 2.19 -22.62
C GLY A 65 6.20 2.87 -23.52
N THR A 66 7.14 3.62 -22.95
CA THR A 66 8.21 4.32 -23.72
C THR A 66 9.34 3.39 -24.13
N LEU A 67 9.73 2.42 -23.29
CA LEU A 67 10.86 1.55 -23.54
C LEU A 67 10.49 0.26 -24.29
N MET A 68 9.28 -0.25 -24.11
CA MET A 68 8.85 -1.55 -24.64
C MET A 68 7.71 -1.46 -25.67
N GLY A 69 7.09 -0.27 -25.80
CA GLY A 69 6.00 -0.03 -26.75
C GLY A 69 4.59 -0.32 -26.20
N ALA A 70 3.59 -0.05 -27.05
CA ALA A 70 2.18 -0.07 -26.62
C ALA A 70 1.64 -1.47 -26.34
N GLU A 71 2.10 -2.50 -27.06
CA GLU A 71 1.69 -3.89 -26.84
C GLU A 71 2.16 -4.40 -25.48
N ALA A 72 3.45 -4.21 -25.17
CA ALA A 72 4.02 -4.56 -23.87
C ALA A 72 3.36 -3.79 -22.73
N LEU A 73 3.00 -2.51 -22.95
CA LEU A 73 2.25 -1.73 -21.96
C LEU A 73 0.88 -2.34 -21.69
N GLY A 74 0.16 -2.82 -22.72
CA GLY A 74 -1.12 -3.51 -22.54
C GLY A 74 -1.00 -4.76 -21.68
N LEU A 75 -0.04 -5.62 -22.01
CA LEU A 75 0.24 -6.86 -21.24
C LEU A 75 0.65 -6.54 -19.80
N TYR A 76 1.57 -5.58 -19.62
CA TYR A 76 2.00 -5.11 -18.30
C TYR A 76 0.83 -4.60 -17.47
N PHE A 77 -0.02 -3.74 -18.05
CA PHE A 77 -1.16 -3.17 -17.36
C PHE A 77 -2.14 -4.24 -16.87
N MET A 78 -2.44 -5.23 -17.71
CA MET A 78 -3.34 -6.34 -17.37
C MET A 78 -2.73 -7.23 -16.28
N ALA A 79 -1.46 -7.64 -16.46
CA ALA A 79 -0.78 -8.51 -15.50
C ALA A 79 -0.63 -7.86 -14.12
N PHE A 80 -0.25 -6.59 -14.05
CA PHE A 80 -0.11 -5.85 -12.80
C PHE A 80 -1.46 -5.60 -12.11
N ASN A 81 -2.52 -5.29 -12.88
CA ASN A 81 -3.85 -5.16 -12.29
C ASN A 81 -4.37 -6.50 -11.78
N ALA A 82 -4.23 -7.58 -12.53
CA ALA A 82 -4.67 -8.92 -12.12
C ALA A 82 -3.87 -9.43 -10.89
N GLY A 83 -2.53 -9.30 -10.93
CA GLY A 83 -1.65 -9.80 -9.87
C GLY A 83 -1.70 -9.00 -8.58
N LEU A 84 -1.75 -7.66 -8.67
CA LEU A 84 -1.66 -6.79 -7.49
C LEU A 84 -3.02 -6.27 -6.98
N SER A 85 -4.14 -6.57 -7.63
CA SER A 85 -5.45 -6.04 -7.23
C SER A 85 -5.85 -6.47 -5.82
N LEU A 86 -5.66 -7.75 -5.49
CA LEU A 86 -5.95 -8.29 -4.16
C LEU A 86 -5.03 -7.67 -3.11
N ALA A 87 -3.73 -7.57 -3.41
CA ALA A 87 -2.75 -6.93 -2.54
C ALA A 87 -3.12 -5.49 -2.22
N ASN A 88 -3.45 -4.71 -3.25
CA ASN A 88 -3.81 -3.30 -3.11
C ASN A 88 -5.11 -3.12 -2.31
N SER A 89 -6.15 -3.87 -2.64
CA SER A 89 -7.44 -3.81 -1.95
C SER A 89 -7.30 -4.19 -0.48
N PHE A 90 -6.59 -5.28 -0.20
CA PHE A 90 -6.33 -5.72 1.17
C PHE A 90 -5.50 -4.71 1.94
N SER A 91 -4.43 -4.17 1.36
CA SER A 91 -3.56 -3.18 2.02
C SER A 91 -4.31 -1.89 2.37
N VAL A 92 -5.22 -1.42 1.50
CA VAL A 92 -6.06 -0.25 1.78
C VAL A 92 -7.01 -0.53 2.93
N ALA A 93 -7.75 -1.65 2.89
CA ALA A 93 -8.66 -2.03 3.96
C ALA A 93 -7.92 -2.23 5.29
N PHE A 94 -6.81 -2.95 5.27
CA PHE A 94 -5.96 -3.19 6.44
C PHE A 94 -5.44 -1.90 7.06
N SER A 95 -4.88 -0.99 6.24
CA SER A 95 -4.35 0.30 6.72
C SER A 95 -5.43 1.19 7.34
N THR A 96 -6.66 1.14 6.81
CA THR A 96 -7.79 1.92 7.31
C THR A 96 -8.17 1.50 8.74
N VAL A 97 -8.09 0.21 9.05
CA VAL A 97 -8.41 -0.34 10.38
C VAL A 97 -7.21 -0.28 11.33
N LEU A 98 -6.00 -0.57 10.82
CA LEU A 98 -4.80 -0.68 11.63
C LEU A 98 -4.41 0.63 12.32
N PHE A 99 -4.42 1.74 11.60
CA PHE A 99 -3.95 3.01 12.15
C PHE A 99 -4.77 3.49 13.36
N PRO A 100 -6.12 3.54 13.33
CA PRO A 100 -6.93 3.85 14.50
C PRO A 100 -6.73 2.85 15.64
N HIS A 101 -6.62 1.56 15.32
CA HIS A 101 -6.37 0.51 16.32
C HIS A 101 -5.06 0.73 17.07
N LEU A 102 -3.97 1.04 16.36
CA LEU A 102 -2.68 1.34 16.97
C LEU A 102 -2.71 2.63 17.80
N CYS A 103 -3.46 3.64 17.37
CA CYS A 103 -3.59 4.90 18.12
C CYS A 103 -4.39 4.71 19.42
N ALA A 104 -5.40 3.85 19.42
CA ALA A 104 -6.23 3.56 20.59
C ALA A 104 -5.58 2.58 21.59
N SER A 105 -4.58 1.81 21.14
CA SER A 105 -3.95 0.78 21.97
C SER A 105 -2.92 1.36 22.94
N HIS A 106 -2.95 0.94 24.21
CA HIS A 106 -1.93 1.27 25.21
C HIS A 106 -0.59 0.60 24.87
N ASP A 107 -0.62 -0.67 24.49
CA ASP A 107 0.55 -1.42 24.02
C ASP A 107 0.52 -1.53 22.50
N LYS A 108 1.19 -0.58 21.84
CA LYS A 108 1.28 -0.53 20.38
C LYS A 108 2.06 -1.70 19.79
N ALA A 109 3.02 -2.27 20.54
CA ALA A 109 3.83 -3.38 20.08
C ALA A 109 3.02 -4.67 20.02
N ALA A 110 2.24 -4.96 21.07
CA ALA A 110 1.34 -6.11 21.09
C ALA A 110 0.24 -5.98 20.03
N ALA A 111 -0.36 -4.79 19.89
CA ALA A 111 -1.37 -4.51 18.88
C ALA A 111 -0.82 -4.69 17.45
N LEU A 112 0.40 -4.22 17.18
CA LEU A 112 1.08 -4.41 15.89
C LEU A 112 1.33 -5.89 15.61
N ARG A 113 1.86 -6.62 16.60
CA ARG A 113 2.12 -8.07 16.48
C ARG A 113 0.85 -8.83 16.12
N GLN A 114 -0.22 -8.61 16.87
CA GLN A 114 -1.50 -9.27 16.63
C GLN A 114 -2.04 -8.94 15.23
N SER A 115 -1.98 -7.67 14.84
CA SER A 115 -2.44 -7.23 13.52
C SER A 115 -1.63 -7.85 12.38
N ILE A 116 -0.30 -7.96 12.51
CA ILE A 116 0.56 -8.61 11.52
C ILE A 116 0.23 -10.10 11.42
N LEU A 117 0.10 -10.81 12.55
CA LEU A 117 -0.22 -12.23 12.55
C LEU A 117 -1.56 -12.52 11.88
N LEU A 118 -2.60 -11.74 12.20
CA LEU A 118 -3.92 -11.87 11.59
C LEU A 118 -3.88 -11.55 10.08
N ALA A 119 -3.23 -10.46 9.71
CA ALA A 119 -3.12 -10.05 8.30
C ALA A 119 -2.33 -11.06 7.48
N MET A 120 -1.20 -11.55 7.99
CA MET A 120 -0.40 -12.58 7.32
C MET A 120 -1.12 -13.91 7.23
N GLY A 121 -1.81 -14.33 8.31
CA GLY A 121 -2.61 -15.55 8.33
C GLY A 121 -3.75 -15.54 7.33
N LEU A 122 -4.29 -14.37 6.99
CA LEU A 122 -5.36 -14.22 6.00
C LEU A 122 -4.82 -14.05 4.58
N ILE A 123 -3.90 -13.12 4.37
CA ILE A 123 -3.46 -12.75 3.02
C ILE A 123 -2.54 -13.82 2.41
N THR A 124 -1.65 -14.44 3.20
CA THR A 124 -0.67 -15.40 2.66
C THR A 124 -1.35 -16.59 1.99
N PRO A 125 -2.28 -17.35 2.63
CA PRO A 125 -2.95 -18.45 1.95
C PRO A 125 -3.78 -17.97 0.75
N ALA A 126 -4.41 -16.79 0.83
CA ALA A 126 -5.21 -16.27 -0.27
C ALA A 126 -4.36 -15.97 -1.51
N VAL A 127 -3.20 -15.30 -1.35
CA VAL A 127 -2.34 -14.98 -2.50
C VAL A 127 -1.55 -16.18 -3.01
N VAL A 128 -1.20 -17.13 -2.14
CA VAL A 128 -0.60 -18.41 -2.59
C VAL A 128 -1.61 -19.18 -3.43
N ALA A 129 -2.86 -19.29 -2.97
CA ALA A 129 -3.92 -19.91 -3.76
C ALA A 129 -4.15 -19.17 -5.09
N GLN A 130 -4.18 -17.82 -5.07
CA GLN A 130 -4.31 -17.00 -6.28
C GLN A 130 -3.15 -17.26 -7.25
N ALA A 131 -1.91 -17.31 -6.78
CA ALA A 131 -0.73 -17.55 -7.60
C ALA A 131 -0.74 -18.95 -8.23
N LEU A 132 -1.11 -19.99 -7.46
CA LEU A 132 -1.20 -21.35 -7.95
C LEU A 132 -2.35 -21.57 -8.94
N LEU A 133 -3.43 -20.80 -8.79
CA LEU A 133 -4.60 -20.91 -9.67
C LEU A 133 -4.49 -19.98 -10.89
N ALA A 134 -3.51 -19.07 -10.95
CA ALA A 134 -3.36 -18.13 -12.07
C ALA A 134 -3.33 -18.77 -13.45
N PRO A 135 -2.60 -19.90 -13.69
CA PRO A 135 -2.61 -20.58 -14.99
C PRO A 135 -3.99 -21.08 -15.43
N TYR A 136 -4.89 -21.30 -14.49
CA TYR A 136 -6.24 -21.79 -14.79
C TYR A 136 -7.25 -20.66 -15.00
N TYR A 137 -7.26 -19.63 -14.13
CA TYR A 137 -8.26 -18.58 -14.24
C TYR A 137 -7.89 -17.47 -15.23
N VAL A 138 -6.59 -17.20 -15.44
CA VAL A 138 -6.16 -16.12 -16.35
C VAL A 138 -6.66 -16.36 -17.78
N PRO A 139 -6.49 -17.55 -18.41
CA PRO A 139 -7.01 -17.81 -19.74
C PRO A 139 -8.54 -17.75 -19.81
N VAL A 140 -9.24 -18.14 -18.74
CA VAL A 140 -10.72 -18.11 -18.68
C VAL A 140 -11.26 -16.70 -18.59
N LEU A 141 -10.62 -15.83 -17.78
CA LEU A 141 -11.09 -14.45 -17.55
C LEU A 141 -10.67 -13.50 -18.68
N PHE A 142 -9.47 -13.65 -19.22
CA PHE A 142 -8.92 -12.71 -20.20
C PHE A 142 -8.94 -13.25 -21.63
N GLY A 143 -9.17 -14.55 -21.81
CA GLY A 143 -9.21 -15.22 -23.12
C GLY A 143 -7.83 -15.66 -23.64
N ALA A 144 -7.84 -16.45 -24.73
CA ALA A 144 -6.62 -17.05 -25.28
C ALA A 144 -5.59 -16.05 -25.83
N GLY A 145 -6.00 -14.83 -26.17
CA GLY A 145 -5.09 -13.78 -26.64
C GLY A 145 -4.14 -13.24 -25.57
N TRP A 146 -4.32 -13.63 -24.31
CA TRP A 146 -3.53 -13.18 -23.16
C TRP A 146 -2.67 -14.32 -22.58
N SER A 147 -2.42 -15.35 -23.37
CA SER A 147 -1.52 -16.44 -22.98
C SER A 147 -0.10 -15.90 -22.72
N GLY A 148 0.51 -16.32 -21.62
CA GLY A 148 1.86 -15.89 -21.21
C GLY A 148 1.90 -14.78 -20.16
N ILE A 149 0.75 -14.20 -19.75
CA ILE A 149 0.73 -13.28 -18.59
C ILE A 149 0.48 -13.99 -17.26
N ASP A 150 0.08 -15.25 -17.28
CA ASP A 150 -0.20 -16.10 -16.11
C ASP A 150 1.01 -16.25 -15.19
N ASP A 151 2.20 -16.46 -15.76
CA ASP A 151 3.46 -16.48 -15.00
C ASP A 151 3.73 -15.14 -14.31
N ILE A 152 3.52 -14.03 -15.03
CA ILE A 152 3.69 -12.67 -14.48
C ILE A 152 2.69 -12.42 -13.36
N VAL A 153 1.44 -12.81 -13.55
CA VAL A 153 0.38 -12.69 -12.52
C VAL A 153 0.73 -13.51 -11.30
N SER A 154 1.19 -14.77 -11.48
CA SER A 154 1.61 -15.66 -10.39
C SER A 154 2.74 -15.05 -9.55
N ILE A 155 3.76 -14.49 -10.20
CA ILE A 155 4.87 -13.82 -9.52
C ILE A 155 4.39 -12.58 -8.75
N LEU A 156 3.55 -11.76 -9.38
CA LEU A 156 3.10 -10.50 -8.80
C LEU A 156 2.13 -10.69 -7.63
N CYS A 157 1.31 -11.75 -7.64
CA CYS A 157 0.44 -12.07 -6.50
C CYS A 157 1.24 -12.18 -5.19
N LEU A 158 2.42 -12.81 -5.22
CA LEU A 158 3.25 -13.02 -4.04
C LEU A 158 3.78 -11.70 -3.42
N VAL A 159 3.82 -10.62 -4.19
CA VAL A 159 4.21 -9.28 -3.68
C VAL A 159 3.21 -8.74 -2.63
N ALA A 160 2.01 -9.30 -2.57
CA ALA A 160 1.03 -8.97 -1.52
C ALA A 160 1.58 -9.18 -0.11
N ILE A 161 2.40 -10.20 0.09
CA ILE A 161 2.98 -10.55 1.41
C ILE A 161 3.88 -9.41 1.93
N PRO A 162 4.96 -9.03 1.22
CA PRO A 162 5.80 -7.92 1.66
C PRO A 162 5.07 -6.57 1.67
N THR A 163 4.10 -6.35 0.77
CA THR A 163 3.30 -5.13 0.75
C THR A 163 2.44 -4.99 2.00
N THR A 164 1.82 -6.09 2.47
CA THR A 164 1.03 -6.09 3.71
C THR A 164 1.91 -5.82 4.92
N LEU A 165 3.10 -6.43 4.96
CA LEU A 165 4.08 -6.19 6.02
C LEU A 165 4.52 -4.72 6.08
N TRP A 166 4.82 -4.14 4.90
CA TRP A 166 5.14 -2.71 4.81
C TRP A 166 3.97 -1.82 5.22
N SER A 167 2.73 -2.18 4.86
CA SER A 167 1.52 -1.45 5.27
C SER A 167 1.35 -1.42 6.78
N ALA A 168 1.65 -2.54 7.46
CA ALA A 168 1.66 -2.62 8.92
C ALA A 168 2.73 -1.68 9.52
N THR A 169 3.94 -1.72 8.96
CA THR A 169 5.06 -0.87 9.39
C THR A 169 4.77 0.62 9.17
N ALA A 170 4.19 0.98 8.04
CA ALA A 170 3.79 2.35 7.72
C ALA A 170 2.74 2.87 8.72
N GLY A 171 1.72 2.07 9.02
CA GLY A 171 0.73 2.39 10.05
C GLY A 171 1.36 2.60 11.44
N TRP A 172 2.32 1.75 11.80
CA TRP A 172 3.06 1.90 13.05
C TRP A 172 3.94 3.15 13.08
N LEU A 173 4.63 3.49 11.98
CA LEU A 173 5.42 4.73 11.88
C LEU A 173 4.53 5.97 12.04
N ARG A 174 3.34 5.98 11.44
CA ARG A 174 2.35 7.05 11.61
C ARG A 174 1.86 7.15 13.06
N ALA A 175 1.50 6.02 13.68
CA ALA A 175 0.99 5.96 15.06
C ALA A 175 2.05 6.32 16.12
N THR A 176 3.34 6.24 15.77
CA THR A 176 4.48 6.64 16.63
C THR A 176 5.03 8.03 16.29
N GLY A 177 4.34 8.81 15.44
CA GLY A 177 4.77 10.17 15.08
C GLY A 177 5.96 10.24 14.12
N ARG A 178 6.31 9.13 13.47
CA ARG A 178 7.46 9.02 12.55
C ARG A 178 7.06 9.04 11.06
N ALA A 179 6.04 9.81 10.70
CA ALA A 179 5.52 9.92 9.33
C ALA A 179 6.59 10.39 8.31
N ASN A 180 7.53 11.24 8.72
CA ASN A 180 8.66 11.65 7.87
C ASN A 180 9.55 10.47 7.47
N ARG A 181 9.77 9.51 8.38
CA ARG A 181 10.54 8.30 8.05
C ARG A 181 9.79 7.43 7.04
N GLU A 182 8.48 7.29 7.18
CA GLU A 182 7.65 6.61 6.18
C GLU A 182 7.79 7.26 4.81
N PHE A 183 7.73 8.61 4.73
CA PHE A 183 7.89 9.34 3.48
C PHE A 183 9.21 9.02 2.78
N TRP A 184 10.35 9.16 3.46
CA TRP A 184 11.66 8.94 2.86
C TRP A 184 11.88 7.48 2.44
N VAL A 185 11.42 6.53 3.25
CA VAL A 185 11.51 5.11 2.92
C VAL A 185 10.62 4.78 1.71
N THR A 186 9.39 5.30 1.67
CA THR A 186 8.49 5.10 0.51
C THR A 186 9.06 5.73 -0.76
N ALA A 187 9.66 6.92 -0.67
CA ALA A 187 10.32 7.59 -1.80
C ALA A 187 11.51 6.77 -2.32
N ALA A 188 12.38 6.29 -1.43
CA ALA A 188 13.51 5.46 -1.79
C ALA A 188 13.08 4.13 -2.43
N MET A 189 12.08 3.46 -1.85
CA MET A 189 11.51 2.24 -2.44
C MET A 189 10.93 2.50 -3.83
N THR A 190 10.19 3.59 -4.00
CA THR A 190 9.61 3.97 -5.28
C THR A 190 10.69 4.22 -6.33
N ALA A 191 11.72 4.98 -5.98
CA ALA A 191 12.84 5.22 -6.89
C ALA A 191 13.55 3.90 -7.29
N ALA A 192 13.81 3.01 -6.34
CA ALA A 192 14.43 1.72 -6.59
C ALA A 192 13.56 0.83 -7.50
N LEU A 193 12.25 0.79 -7.29
CA LEU A 193 11.33 0.03 -8.15
C LEU A 193 11.25 0.60 -9.56
N MET A 194 11.21 1.94 -9.72
CA MET A 194 11.26 2.59 -11.03
C MET A 194 12.57 2.32 -11.77
N LEU A 195 13.71 2.39 -11.07
CA LEU A 195 15.01 2.04 -11.63
C LEU A 195 15.08 0.57 -12.05
N ASN A 196 14.52 -0.33 -11.24
CA ASN A 196 14.41 -1.75 -11.57
C ASN A 196 13.59 -1.96 -12.86
N THR A 197 12.40 -1.32 -12.97
CA THR A 197 11.56 -1.39 -14.17
C THR A 197 12.33 -0.89 -15.40
N ALA A 198 13.01 0.26 -15.31
CA ALA A 198 13.77 0.82 -16.40
C ALA A 198 14.97 -0.05 -16.80
N ALA A 199 15.70 -0.60 -15.84
CA ALA A 199 16.89 -1.44 -16.07
C ALA A 199 16.53 -2.80 -16.69
N LEU A 200 15.39 -3.37 -16.31
CA LEU A 200 14.97 -4.70 -16.75
C LEU A 200 14.03 -4.68 -17.97
N ALA A 201 13.54 -3.50 -18.38
CA ALA A 201 12.69 -3.36 -19.57
C ALA A 201 13.28 -4.01 -20.84
N PRO A 202 14.60 -3.90 -21.16
CA PRO A 202 15.18 -4.55 -22.33
C PRO A 202 15.14 -6.10 -22.29
N PHE A 203 14.97 -6.69 -21.11
CA PHE A 203 14.98 -8.15 -20.92
C PHE A 203 13.58 -8.78 -20.93
N GLY A 204 12.53 -7.96 -21.16
CA GLY A 204 11.15 -8.42 -21.29
C GLY A 204 10.33 -8.31 -20.01
N LEU A 205 9.01 -8.51 -20.14
CA LEU A 205 8.04 -8.29 -19.06
C LEU A 205 8.21 -9.25 -17.87
N VAL A 206 8.60 -10.51 -18.12
CA VAL A 206 8.86 -11.48 -17.04
C VAL A 206 10.04 -11.04 -16.18
N ALA A 207 11.10 -10.52 -16.81
CA ALA A 207 12.25 -9.98 -16.08
C ALA A 207 11.86 -8.76 -15.25
N VAL A 208 11.04 -7.84 -15.79
CA VAL A 208 10.52 -6.69 -15.06
C VAL A 208 9.69 -7.14 -13.85
N ALA A 209 8.77 -8.09 -14.02
CA ALA A 209 7.90 -8.58 -12.94
C ALA A 209 8.70 -9.31 -11.85
N THR A 210 9.65 -10.16 -12.23
CA THR A 210 10.52 -10.90 -11.31
C THR A 210 11.41 -9.92 -10.53
N GLY A 211 12.04 -9.00 -11.23
CA GLY A 211 12.86 -7.96 -10.59
C GLY A 211 12.04 -7.06 -9.66
N TYR A 212 10.84 -6.69 -10.07
CA TYR A 212 9.90 -5.96 -9.22
C TYR A 212 9.58 -6.73 -7.93
N ALA A 213 9.24 -8.02 -8.04
CA ALA A 213 8.91 -8.87 -6.90
C ALA A 213 10.10 -9.02 -5.94
N ILE A 214 11.30 -9.26 -6.46
CA ILE A 214 12.52 -9.38 -5.64
C ILE A 214 12.84 -8.04 -4.96
N THR A 215 12.89 -6.95 -5.72
CA THR A 215 13.21 -5.62 -5.19
C THR A 215 12.19 -5.18 -4.14
N ALA A 216 10.88 -5.35 -4.42
CA ALA A 216 9.82 -5.05 -3.48
C ALA A 216 9.96 -5.87 -2.19
N THR A 217 10.21 -7.18 -2.31
CA THR A 217 10.37 -8.06 -1.14
C THR A 217 11.56 -7.64 -0.28
N VAL A 218 12.72 -7.47 -0.88
CA VAL A 218 13.95 -7.09 -0.15
C VAL A 218 13.79 -5.74 0.56
N LEU A 219 13.28 -4.73 -0.16
CA LEU A 219 13.14 -3.38 0.40
C LEU A 219 12.03 -3.30 1.45
N MET A 220 10.86 -3.89 1.19
CA MET A 220 9.73 -3.82 2.12
C MET A 220 9.97 -4.64 3.39
N VAL A 221 10.53 -5.84 3.27
CA VAL A 221 10.91 -6.65 4.44
C VAL A 221 12.04 -5.97 5.21
N GLY A 222 13.09 -5.52 4.54
CA GLY A 222 14.23 -4.83 5.17
C GLY A 222 13.79 -3.57 5.93
N ALA A 223 12.95 -2.75 5.34
CA ALA A 223 12.42 -1.55 5.98
C ALA A 223 11.44 -1.86 7.15
N SER A 224 10.85 -3.05 7.16
CA SER A 224 9.95 -3.49 8.22
C SER A 224 10.69 -4.09 9.44
N LEU A 225 11.96 -4.45 9.31
CA LEU A 225 12.73 -5.06 10.42
C LEU A 225 12.69 -4.29 11.73
N PRO A 226 12.79 -2.94 11.78
CA PRO A 226 12.72 -2.20 13.04
C PRO A 226 11.34 -2.27 13.72
N ALA A 227 10.25 -2.36 12.94
CA ALA A 227 8.91 -2.53 13.48
C ALA A 227 8.70 -3.97 13.96
N LEU A 228 9.18 -4.94 13.19
CA LEU A 228 9.15 -6.36 13.57
C LEU A 228 9.95 -6.64 14.83
N SER A 229 11.14 -6.08 14.97
CA SER A 229 11.96 -6.25 16.18
C SER A 229 11.27 -5.69 17.44
N GLN A 230 10.45 -4.65 17.32
CA GLN A 230 9.65 -4.14 18.43
C GLN A 230 8.40 -4.96 18.71
N ALA A 231 7.75 -5.50 17.68
CA ALA A 231 6.55 -6.31 17.81
C ALA A 231 6.84 -7.72 18.35
N PHE A 232 7.97 -8.32 17.94
CA PHE A 232 8.33 -9.71 18.22
C PHE A 232 9.62 -9.86 19.05
N GLY A 233 10.36 -8.77 19.27
CA GLY A 233 11.54 -8.80 20.14
C GLY A 233 11.19 -9.28 21.54
N PRO A 234 12.16 -9.88 22.28
CA PRO A 234 11.92 -10.24 23.66
C PRO A 234 11.50 -8.96 24.37
N GLN A 235 10.34 -8.99 25.01
CA GLN A 235 9.99 -7.99 26.02
C GLN A 235 11.04 -8.18 27.11
N LEU A 236 12.17 -7.49 27.01
CA LEU A 236 13.05 -7.30 28.14
C LEU A 236 12.16 -6.73 29.21
N ALA A 237 11.95 -7.54 30.22
CA ALA A 237 11.09 -7.29 31.34
C ALA A 237 11.25 -5.82 31.75
N LYS A 238 10.18 -5.06 31.61
CA LYS A 238 9.99 -3.86 32.40
C LYS A 238 9.74 -4.35 33.82
N ALA A 239 10.79 -4.70 34.53
CA ALA A 239 10.83 -4.71 35.96
C ALA A 239 10.92 -3.27 36.45
#